data_6f2f92b2701a673ae538f22eeb1869af
#
_entry.id   6f2f92b2701a673ae538f22eeb1869af
#
_cell.length_a   1.000
_cell.length_b   1.000
_cell.length_c   1.000
_cell.angle_alpha   90.00
_cell.angle_beta   90.00
_cell.angle_gamma   90.00
#
_symmetry.space_group_name_H-M   'P 1'
#
loop_
_entity.id
_entity.type
_entity.pdbx_description
1 polymer ?
#
loop_
_entity_poly.entity_id
_entity_poly.type
_entity_poly.pdbx_seq_one_letter_code
_entity_poly.pdbx_strand_id
1 'polypeptide(L)' 'MAMQIVMDHNGDTRHYFDPNDADALAKAEERFKELTGQGFTAAVRIASGEVAKISSFNPTAEETVFFPRLVGG' A
#
# COMPACT_ATOMS: atom_id res chain seq x y z
N MET A 1 13.99 -4.50 -0.22
CA MET A 1 13.09 -3.75 -1.13
C MET A 1 11.67 -3.84 -0.64
N ALA A 2 10.98 -2.73 -0.56
CA ALA A 2 9.57 -2.72 -0.21
C ALA A 2 8.73 -2.63 -1.47
N MET A 3 7.45 -2.98 -1.37
CA MET A 3 6.57 -3.02 -2.52
C MET A 3 5.18 -2.53 -2.15
N GLN A 4 4.60 -1.73 -3.04
CA GLN A 4 3.20 -1.36 -2.96
C GLN A 4 2.49 -1.97 -4.16
N ILE A 5 1.41 -2.68 -3.90
CA ILE A 5 0.60 -3.33 -4.95
C ILE A 5 -0.74 -2.63 -4.99
N VAL A 6 -1.09 -2.09 -6.15
CA VAL A 6 -2.39 -1.46 -6.35
C VAL A 6 -3.24 -2.41 -7.19
N MET A 7 -4.32 -2.91 -6.60
CA MET A 7 -5.23 -3.83 -7.26
C MET A 7 -6.49 -3.08 -7.66
N ASP A 8 -6.83 -3.11 -8.93
CA ASP A 8 -8.05 -2.51 -9.42
C ASP A 8 -8.69 -3.41 -10.48
N HIS A 9 -9.78 -2.95 -11.10
CA HIS A 9 -10.49 -3.75 -12.08
C HIS A 9 -9.72 -3.96 -13.39
N ASN A 10 -8.60 -3.25 -13.56
CA ASN A 10 -7.73 -3.38 -14.74
C ASN A 10 -6.52 -4.29 -14.45
N GLY A 11 -6.38 -4.80 -13.24
CA GLY A 11 -5.28 -5.66 -12.85
C GLY A 11 -4.44 -5.06 -11.72
N ASP A 12 -3.25 -5.60 -11.56
CA ASP A 12 -2.34 -5.21 -10.48
C ASP A 12 -1.23 -4.32 -11.02
N THR A 13 -0.93 -3.26 -10.29
CA THR A 13 0.24 -2.41 -10.54
C THR A 13 1.16 -2.51 -9.34
N ARG A 14 2.44 -2.79 -9.56
CA ARG A 14 3.41 -2.94 -8.49
C ARG A 14 4.45 -1.85 -8.54
N HIS A 15 4.69 -1.23 -7.37
CA HIS A 15 5.69 -0.18 -7.22
C HIS A 15 6.72 -0.64 -6.19
N TYR A 16 7.95 -0.79 -6.63
CA TYR A 16 9.05 -1.20 -5.75
C TYR A 16 9.81 0.04 -5.29
N PHE A 17 10.25 0.05 -4.05
CA PHE A 17 11.05 1.16 -3.56
C PHE A 17 12.01 0.68 -2.46
N ASP A 18 13.14 1.40 -2.33
CA ASP A 18 14.10 1.15 -1.27
C ASP A 18 13.67 1.95 -0.04
N PRO A 19 13.30 1.28 1.07
CA PRO A 19 12.86 2.00 2.27
C PRO A 19 13.97 2.81 2.94
N ASN A 20 15.22 2.59 2.55
CA ASN A 20 16.34 3.38 3.05
C ASN A 20 16.59 4.64 2.22
N ASP A 21 15.92 4.79 1.10
CA ASP A 21 15.99 5.99 0.27
C ASP A 21 14.87 6.93 0.70
N ALA A 22 15.26 8.07 1.30
CA ALA A 22 14.30 9.01 1.86
C ALA A 22 13.33 9.55 0.81
N ASP A 23 13.81 9.82 -0.41
CA ASP A 23 12.96 10.33 -1.48
C ASP A 23 11.95 9.28 -1.96
N ALA A 24 12.40 8.03 -2.09
CA ALA A 24 11.54 6.94 -2.49
C ALA A 24 10.48 6.67 -1.42
N LEU A 25 10.88 6.73 -0.16
CA LEU A 25 9.96 6.54 0.96
C LEU A 25 8.90 7.63 1.00
N ALA A 26 9.29 8.88 0.76
CA ALA A 26 8.36 10.00 0.73
C ALA A 26 7.34 9.85 -0.39
N LYS A 27 7.77 9.37 -1.56
CA LYS A 27 6.86 9.13 -2.69
C LYS A 27 5.89 7.98 -2.39
N ALA A 28 6.37 6.96 -1.70
CA ALA A 28 5.52 5.84 -1.30
C ALA A 28 4.45 6.30 -0.31
N GLU A 29 4.81 7.15 0.64
CA GLU A 29 3.86 7.72 1.59
C GLU A 29 2.83 8.60 0.89
N GLU A 30 3.27 9.42 -0.06
CA GLU A 30 2.37 10.26 -0.84
C GLU A 30 1.38 9.40 -1.63
N ARG A 31 1.86 8.34 -2.26
CA ARG A 31 1.00 7.39 -2.98
C ARG A 31 -0.03 6.77 -2.05
N PHE A 32 0.40 6.40 -0.83
CA PHE A 32 -0.50 5.85 0.18
C PHE A 32 -1.63 6.83 0.48
N LYS A 33 -1.30 8.09 0.70
CA LYS A 33 -2.30 9.11 1.02
C LYS A 33 -3.26 9.36 -0.14
N GLU A 34 -2.74 9.38 -1.36
CA GLU A 34 -3.56 9.57 -2.55
C GLU A 34 -4.55 8.42 -2.73
N LEU A 35 -4.06 7.18 -2.64
CA LEU A 35 -4.92 6.01 -2.87
C LEU A 35 -5.98 5.87 -1.78
N THR A 36 -5.62 6.04 -0.53
CA THR A 36 -6.60 5.98 0.55
C THR A 36 -7.59 7.13 0.47
N GLY A 37 -7.15 8.30 0.00
CA GLY A 37 -8.03 9.43 -0.24
C GLY A 37 -9.01 9.20 -1.38
N GLN A 38 -8.68 8.31 -2.31
CA GLN A 38 -9.55 7.92 -3.41
C GLN A 38 -10.52 6.79 -3.03
N GLY A 39 -10.42 6.29 -1.82
CA GLY A 39 -11.31 5.24 -1.34
C GLY A 39 -10.70 3.83 -1.35
N PHE A 40 -9.42 3.68 -1.68
CA PHE A 40 -8.77 2.38 -1.58
C PHE A 40 -8.54 2.02 -0.12
N THR A 41 -8.65 0.75 0.18
CA THR A 41 -8.28 0.21 1.48
C THR A 41 -6.84 -0.28 1.40
N ALA A 42 -6.05 0.05 2.41
CA ALA A 42 -4.67 -0.39 2.49
C ALA A 42 -4.51 -1.48 3.54
N ALA A 43 -3.70 -2.48 3.22
CA ALA A 43 -3.36 -3.56 4.15
C ALA A 43 -1.90 -3.90 3.99
N VAL A 44 -1.25 -4.31 5.09
CA VAL A 44 0.15 -4.71 5.06
C VAL A 44 0.24 -6.19 5.38
N ARG A 45 1.23 -6.84 4.77
CA ARG A 45 1.58 -8.22 5.12
C ARG A 45 2.63 -8.16 6.23
N ILE A 46 2.35 -8.81 7.32
CA ILE A 46 3.28 -8.87 8.46
C ILE A 46 4.07 -10.18 8.43
N ALA A 47 5.09 -10.28 9.30
CA ALA A 47 6.06 -11.37 9.27
C ALA A 47 5.46 -12.76 9.40
N SER A 48 4.31 -12.88 10.04
CA SER A 48 3.61 -14.17 10.18
C SER A 48 2.83 -14.57 8.93
N GLY A 49 2.84 -13.74 7.89
CA GLY A 49 2.05 -13.96 6.69
C GLY A 49 0.62 -13.44 6.77
N GLU A 50 0.23 -12.92 7.90
CA GLU A 50 -1.08 -12.33 8.08
C GLU A 50 -1.15 -10.95 7.43
N VAL A 51 -2.36 -10.57 7.02
CA VAL A 51 -2.61 -9.27 6.42
C VAL A 51 -3.41 -8.43 7.39
N ALA A 52 -2.93 -7.23 7.67
CA ALA A 52 -3.59 -6.32 8.61
C ALA A 52 -3.94 -5.01 7.90
N LYS A 53 -5.17 -4.56 8.05
CA LYS A 53 -5.60 -3.27 7.51
C LYS A 53 -4.91 -2.14 8.27
N ILE A 54 -4.50 -1.11 7.54
CA ILE A 54 -3.86 0.06 8.13
C ILE A 54 -4.55 1.33 7.64
N SER A 55 -4.56 2.36 8.48
CA SER A 55 -5.11 3.67 8.13
C SER A 55 -4.04 4.72 7.94
N SER A 56 -2.80 4.42 8.27
CA SER A 56 -1.66 5.31 8.08
C SER A 56 -0.49 4.54 7.49
N PHE A 57 0.39 5.26 6.77
CA PHE A 57 1.53 4.64 6.10
C PHE A 57 2.48 3.99 7.10
N ASN A 58 2.88 2.75 6.82
CA ASN A 58 3.87 2.04 7.62
C ASN A 58 5.17 1.96 6.83
N PRO A 59 6.18 2.76 7.17
CA PRO A 59 7.44 2.78 6.41
C PRO A 59 8.28 1.51 6.56
N THR A 60 7.96 0.65 7.52
CA THR A 60 8.69 -0.60 7.73
C THR A 60 8.01 -1.80 7.08
N ALA A 61 6.84 -1.63 6.50
CA ALA A 61 6.14 -2.73 5.85
C ALA A 61 6.86 -3.13 4.57
N GLU A 62 7.10 -4.42 4.40
CA GLU A 62 7.72 -4.94 3.17
C GLU A 62 6.74 -4.94 2.01
N GLU A 63 5.47 -5.10 2.29
CA GLU A 63 4.45 -5.17 1.26
C GLU A 63 3.18 -4.48 1.75
N THR A 64 2.69 -3.53 0.96
CA THR A 64 1.43 -2.84 1.21
C THR A 64 0.53 -3.07 0.00
N VAL A 65 -0.68 -3.55 0.24
CA VAL A 65 -1.65 -3.85 -0.81
C VAL A 65 -2.79 -2.85 -0.72
N PHE A 66 -3.14 -2.26 -1.85
CA PHE A 66 -4.28 -1.35 -1.97
C PHE A 66 -5.35 -2.02 -2.82
N PHE A 67 -6.56 -2.07 -2.33
CA PHE A 67 -7.67 -2.64 -3.07
C PHE A 67 -8.90 -1.74 -2.96
N PRO A 68 -9.77 -1.74 -3.97
CA PRO A 68 -10.94 -0.88 -3.94
C PRO A 68 -11.83 -1.22 -2.76
N ARG A 69 -12.33 -0.18 -2.12
CA ARG A 69 -13.26 -0.36 -1.03
C ARG A 69 -14.55 -0.94 -1.59
N LEU A 70 -14.96 -2.06 -1.04
CA LEU A 70 -16.25 -2.63 -1.41
C LEU A 70 -17.34 -1.80 -0.75
N VAL A 71 -18.02 -1.02 -1.58
CA VAL A 71 -19.23 -0.35 -1.13
C VAL A 71 -20.33 -1.40 -1.22
N GLY A 72 -20.38 -2.20 -0.19
CA GLY A 72 -21.39 -3.23 -0.12
C GLY A 72 -22.74 -2.57 0.09
N GLY A 73 -23.58 -2.74 -0.85
CA GLY A 73 -24.94 -2.33 -0.66
C GLY A 73 -25.60 -3.14 0.44
#